data_050d2af71c47db579ccfa8f7b8d80da2
#
_entry.id   050d2af71c47db579ccfa8f7b8d80da2
#
_cell.length_a   1.000
_cell.length_b   1.000
_cell.length_c   1.000
_cell.angle_alpha   90.00
_cell.angle_beta   90.00
_cell.angle_gamma   90.00
#
_symmetry.space_group_name_H-M   'P 1'
#
loop_
_entity.id
_entity.type
_entity.pdbx_description
1 polymer ?
#
loop_
_entity_poly.entity_id
_entity_poly.type
_entity_poly.pdbx_seq_one_letter_code
_entity_poly.pdbx_strand_id
1 'polypeptide(L)'
;FNGQDMLMMRFMEDGSLDSSFGQNGYFIFDGGGYDAIDNLSLQSDGKILFTGGSIDDSSGEFKNNLIAGRLNSNGSADESFGENGFANFDSFQSLNPNGFQIIEAPDGNIMLAGSVYDLEDSDELEADIFFIRMNKNGKVDNSLGNDGIYIEDFGGLFDNLYRMKFDAQGRIIVCG
;
A
#
# COMPACT_ATOMS: atom_id res chain seq x y z
N PHE A 1 17.23 -10.13 14.21
CA PHE A 1 16.06 -9.96 13.32
C PHE A 1 15.08 -11.07 13.68
N ASN A 2 13.93 -10.68 14.25
CA ASN A 2 12.86 -11.64 14.62
C ASN A 2 11.65 -11.50 13.69
N GLY A 3 11.85 -11.09 12.45
CA GLY A 3 10.79 -10.86 11.49
C GLY A 3 11.31 -10.93 10.05
N GLN A 4 10.43 -10.63 9.11
CA GLN A 4 10.73 -10.43 7.71
C GLN A 4 10.62 -8.93 7.43
N ASP A 5 11.65 -8.30 6.85
CA ASP A 5 11.66 -6.89 6.55
C ASP A 5 11.22 -6.64 5.11
N MET A 6 10.62 -5.47 4.84
CA MET A 6 10.38 -5.02 3.47
C MET A 6 11.70 -4.79 2.75
N LEU A 7 11.82 -5.34 1.56
CA LEU A 7 13.00 -5.18 0.71
C LEU A 7 12.61 -4.68 -0.68
N MET A 8 13.28 -3.65 -1.15
CA MET A 8 13.24 -3.21 -2.54
C MET A 8 14.66 -3.08 -3.10
N MET A 9 14.86 -3.57 -4.31
CA MET A 9 16.16 -3.54 -5.02
C MET A 9 15.96 -2.95 -6.41
N ARG A 10 17.02 -2.32 -6.95
CA ARG A 10 17.04 -1.90 -8.33
C ARG A 10 18.18 -2.57 -9.07
N PHE A 11 17.91 -3.01 -10.30
CA PHE A 11 18.88 -3.63 -11.17
C PHE A 11 19.10 -2.76 -12.41
N MET A 12 20.31 -2.78 -12.91
CA MET A 12 20.68 -2.20 -14.20
C MET A 12 20.15 -3.08 -15.34
N GLU A 13 20.18 -2.55 -16.58
CA GLU A 13 19.72 -3.27 -17.78
C GLU A 13 20.50 -4.57 -18.04
N ASP A 14 21.77 -4.63 -17.63
CA ASP A 14 22.61 -5.82 -17.74
C ASP A 14 22.37 -6.87 -16.64
N GLY A 15 21.43 -6.61 -15.71
CA GLY A 15 21.09 -7.48 -14.59
C GLY A 15 21.98 -7.31 -13.37
N SER A 16 22.97 -6.41 -13.38
CA SER A 16 23.76 -6.09 -12.18
C SER A 16 22.97 -5.24 -11.19
N LEU A 17 23.27 -5.38 -9.90
CA LEU A 17 22.66 -4.55 -8.86
C LEU A 17 23.10 -3.09 -9.03
N ASP A 18 22.14 -2.17 -9.05
CA ASP A 18 22.41 -0.74 -9.05
C ASP A 18 22.75 -0.25 -7.64
N SER A 19 24.03 -0.20 -7.33
CA SER A 19 24.52 0.20 -5.99
C SER A 19 24.24 1.68 -5.64
N SER A 20 23.76 2.49 -6.59
CA SER A 20 23.35 3.88 -6.34
C SER A 20 21.92 4.00 -5.76
N PHE A 21 21.15 2.90 -5.73
CA PHE A 21 19.80 2.87 -5.20
C PHE A 21 19.84 2.60 -3.69
N GLY A 22 19.16 3.45 -2.91
CA GLY A 22 19.06 3.32 -1.46
C GLY A 22 20.42 3.22 -0.76
N GLN A 23 20.59 2.19 0.05
CA GLN A 23 21.87 1.86 0.68
C GLN A 23 22.51 0.67 -0.04
N ASN A 24 23.53 0.94 -0.88
CA ASN A 24 24.25 -0.08 -1.64
C ASN A 24 23.37 -0.97 -2.55
N GLY A 25 22.32 -0.40 -3.14
CA GLY A 25 21.39 -1.11 -4.03
C GLY A 25 20.08 -1.53 -3.38
N TYR A 26 19.88 -1.22 -2.09
CA TYR A 26 18.75 -1.70 -1.30
C TYR A 26 18.01 -0.55 -0.59
N PHE A 27 16.69 -0.67 -0.53
CA PHE A 27 15.85 -0.03 0.48
C PHE A 27 15.32 -1.14 1.38
N ILE A 28 15.47 -0.96 2.69
CA ILE A 28 14.98 -1.89 3.71
C ILE A 28 14.15 -1.08 4.71
N PHE A 29 12.97 -1.60 5.05
CA PHE A 29 12.11 -1.08 6.12
C PHE A 29 11.81 -2.22 7.08
N ASP A 30 12.06 -1.96 8.37
CA ASP A 30 11.77 -2.84 9.50
C ASP A 30 10.68 -2.19 10.33
N GLY A 31 9.46 -2.71 10.26
CA GLY A 31 8.30 -2.27 11.04
C GLY A 31 8.17 -2.99 12.38
N GLY A 32 9.11 -3.89 12.69
CA GLY A 32 9.18 -4.61 13.97
C GLY A 32 8.46 -5.96 13.99
N GLY A 33 7.91 -6.41 12.85
CA GLY A 33 7.17 -7.67 12.74
C GLY A 33 7.47 -8.42 11.46
N TYR A 34 6.42 -8.92 10.80
CA TYR A 34 6.52 -9.47 9.44
C TYR A 34 6.09 -8.38 8.46
N ASP A 35 7.05 -7.81 7.74
CA ASP A 35 6.85 -6.72 6.82
C ASP A 35 6.99 -7.20 5.37
N ALA A 36 6.04 -6.85 4.51
CA ALA A 36 6.08 -7.21 3.09
C ALA A 36 5.63 -6.06 2.21
N ILE A 37 6.27 -5.91 1.03
CA ILE A 37 5.78 -5.07 -0.05
C ILE A 37 4.99 -5.97 -1.01
N ASP A 38 3.71 -5.64 -1.24
CA ASP A 38 2.84 -6.39 -2.13
C ASP A 38 2.83 -5.79 -3.54
N ASN A 39 3.00 -4.47 -3.64
CA ASN A 39 2.97 -3.78 -4.92
C ASN A 39 3.81 -2.50 -4.90
N LEU A 40 4.32 -2.15 -6.08
CA LEU A 40 4.95 -0.87 -6.34
C LEU A 40 4.50 -0.28 -7.68
N SER A 41 4.53 1.04 -7.79
CA SER A 41 4.32 1.76 -9.04
C SER A 41 5.26 2.94 -9.18
N LEU A 42 5.63 3.27 -10.41
CA LEU A 42 6.40 4.47 -10.71
C LEU A 42 5.47 5.65 -10.94
N GLN A 43 5.77 6.78 -10.32
CA GLN A 43 5.11 8.04 -10.60
C GLN A 43 5.71 8.73 -11.84
N SER A 44 4.97 9.67 -12.38
CA SER A 44 5.38 10.45 -13.55
C SER A 44 6.67 11.25 -13.35
N ASP A 45 7.03 11.58 -12.10
CA ASP A 45 8.26 12.28 -11.72
C ASP A 45 9.43 11.33 -11.37
N GLY A 46 9.22 10.03 -11.52
CA GLY A 46 10.21 8.98 -11.26
C GLY A 46 10.29 8.53 -9.80
N LYS A 47 9.45 9.02 -8.91
CA LYS A 47 9.31 8.50 -7.55
C LYS A 47 8.64 7.13 -7.56
N ILE A 48 8.81 6.38 -6.49
CA ILE A 48 8.31 5.01 -6.36
C ILE A 48 7.29 4.98 -5.24
N LEU A 49 6.04 4.72 -5.58
CA LEU A 49 5.00 4.39 -4.60
C LEU A 49 5.04 2.90 -4.31
N PHE A 50 4.79 2.52 -3.07
CA PHE A 50 4.65 1.11 -2.69
C PHE A 50 3.57 0.94 -1.63
N THR A 51 3.00 -0.26 -1.56
CA THR A 51 2.05 -0.67 -0.52
C THR A 51 2.34 -2.09 -0.10
N GLY A 52 1.90 -2.43 1.09
CA GLY A 52 2.06 -3.74 1.68
C GLY A 52 1.50 -3.79 3.09
N GLY A 53 1.98 -4.73 3.89
CA GLY A 53 1.55 -4.92 5.26
C GLY A 53 2.70 -5.10 6.23
N SER A 54 2.43 -4.77 7.49
CA SER A 54 3.26 -5.09 8.64
C SER A 54 2.43 -5.81 9.68
N ILE A 55 2.81 -7.04 10.01
CA ILE A 55 2.11 -7.85 11.00
C ILE A 55 2.88 -7.78 12.30
N ASP A 56 2.31 -7.15 13.32
CA ASP A 56 2.82 -7.15 14.69
C ASP A 56 2.17 -8.32 15.46
N ASP A 57 2.98 -9.33 15.80
CA ASP A 57 2.57 -10.48 16.60
C ASP A 57 2.93 -10.36 18.10
N SER A 58 3.50 -9.23 18.51
CA SER A 58 4.00 -9.00 19.88
C SER A 58 2.90 -9.08 20.96
N SER A 59 1.66 -8.77 20.58
CA SER A 59 0.47 -8.86 21.45
C SER A 59 -0.17 -10.25 21.48
N GLY A 60 0.22 -11.16 20.55
CA GLY A 60 -0.45 -12.43 20.32
C GLY A 60 -1.71 -12.33 19.45
N GLU A 61 -2.02 -11.13 18.94
CA GLU A 61 -3.07 -10.87 17.96
C GLU A 61 -2.39 -10.57 16.62
N PHE A 62 -2.71 -11.36 15.60
CA PHE A 62 -2.23 -11.10 14.24
C PHE A 62 -2.99 -9.92 13.65
N LYS A 63 -2.43 -8.72 13.78
CA LYS A 63 -2.98 -7.51 13.18
C LYS A 63 -2.12 -7.09 12.00
N ASN A 64 -2.71 -7.06 10.82
CA ASN A 64 -2.04 -6.52 9.64
C ASN A 64 -2.24 -4.99 9.59
N ASN A 65 -1.15 -4.25 9.69
CA ASN A 65 -1.16 -2.80 9.52
C ASN A 65 -0.87 -2.50 8.04
N LEU A 66 -1.83 -1.83 7.38
CA LEU A 66 -1.65 -1.36 6.01
C LEU A 66 -0.52 -0.34 5.96
N ILE A 67 0.42 -0.56 5.04
CA ILE A 67 1.54 0.35 4.78
C ILE A 67 1.43 0.88 3.36
N ALA A 68 1.57 2.18 3.19
CA ALA A 68 1.88 2.79 1.92
C ALA A 68 3.02 3.78 2.10
N GLY A 69 3.95 3.78 1.16
CA GLY A 69 5.11 4.64 1.23
C GLY A 69 5.54 5.16 -0.13
N ARG A 70 6.44 6.15 -0.09
CA ARG A 70 7.05 6.71 -1.28
C ARG A 70 8.55 6.85 -1.13
N LEU A 71 9.27 6.39 -2.15
CA LEU A 71 10.71 6.63 -2.29
C LEU A 71 10.96 7.65 -3.39
N ASN A 72 12.03 8.41 -3.22
CA ASN A 72 12.65 9.16 -4.30
C ASN A 72 13.23 8.19 -5.35
N SER A 73 13.48 8.69 -6.56
CA SER A 73 14.04 7.87 -7.65
C SER A 73 15.39 7.22 -7.33
N ASN A 74 16.11 7.73 -6.33
CA ASN A 74 17.37 7.15 -5.85
C ASN A 74 17.18 6.10 -4.74
N GLY A 75 15.93 5.76 -4.36
CA GLY A 75 15.64 4.76 -3.34
C GLY A 75 15.68 5.26 -1.88
N SER A 76 15.91 6.55 -1.64
CA SER A 76 15.73 7.14 -0.29
C SER A 76 14.25 7.38 0.00
N ALA A 77 13.83 7.33 1.25
CA ALA A 77 12.47 7.72 1.64
C ALA A 77 12.18 9.18 1.22
N ASP A 78 10.99 9.44 0.70
CA ASP A 78 10.54 10.78 0.38
C ASP A 78 9.85 11.41 1.58
N GLU A 79 10.60 12.16 2.38
CA GLU A 79 10.13 12.81 3.61
C GLU A 79 8.94 13.78 3.40
N SER A 80 8.64 14.17 2.15
CA SER A 80 7.48 15.00 1.82
C SER A 80 6.16 14.20 1.71
N PHE A 81 6.23 12.86 1.82
CA PHE A 81 5.07 11.97 1.74
C PHE A 81 4.70 11.45 3.13
N GLY A 82 3.48 11.77 3.58
CA GLY A 82 3.00 11.36 4.89
C GLY A 82 3.91 11.79 6.03
N GLU A 83 4.29 10.86 6.85
CA GLU A 83 5.26 11.01 7.92
C GLU A 83 6.52 10.20 7.59
N ASN A 84 7.65 10.87 7.39
CA ASN A 84 8.94 10.25 7.05
C ASN A 84 8.89 9.32 5.82
N GLY A 85 8.03 9.60 4.85
CA GLY A 85 7.89 8.80 3.63
C GLY A 85 6.76 7.78 3.65
N PHE A 86 5.95 7.74 4.73
CA PHE A 86 4.85 6.78 4.91
C PHE A 86 3.52 7.48 5.18
N ALA A 87 2.45 6.96 4.58
CA ALA A 87 1.08 7.38 4.88
C ALA A 87 0.54 6.61 6.09
N ASN A 88 -0.25 7.29 6.92
CA ASN A 88 -0.90 6.72 8.08
C ASN A 88 -2.38 6.44 7.81
N PHE A 89 -2.88 5.27 8.24
CA PHE A 89 -4.23 4.77 8.01
C PHE A 89 -4.92 4.37 9.33
N ASP A 90 -5.07 5.34 10.25
CA ASP A 90 -5.69 5.11 11.56
C ASP A 90 -7.12 4.55 11.48
N SER A 91 -7.81 4.76 10.34
CA SER A 91 -9.20 4.35 10.14
C SER A 91 -9.41 2.83 10.02
N PHE A 92 -8.34 2.05 9.85
CA PHE A 92 -8.40 0.58 9.76
C PHE A 92 -8.15 -0.14 11.09
N GLN A 93 -8.25 0.54 12.23
CA GLN A 93 -7.86 -0.06 13.53
C GLN A 93 -8.65 -1.33 13.92
N SER A 94 -9.89 -1.51 13.41
CA SER A 94 -10.72 -2.70 13.65
C SER A 94 -10.79 -3.67 12.47
N LEU A 95 -10.17 -3.35 11.34
CA LEU A 95 -10.19 -4.14 10.13
C LEU A 95 -8.81 -4.72 9.85
N ASN A 96 -8.74 -5.76 9.03
CA ASN A 96 -7.49 -6.40 8.60
C ASN A 96 -7.25 -6.15 7.09
N PRO A 97 -6.70 -4.99 6.70
CA PRO A 97 -6.56 -4.63 5.29
C PRO A 97 -5.32 -5.27 4.66
N ASN A 98 -5.44 -5.67 3.39
CA ASN A 98 -4.34 -6.02 2.51
C ASN A 98 -4.32 -5.06 1.31
N GLY A 99 -3.25 -4.28 1.17
CA GLY A 99 -3.08 -3.32 0.08
C GLY A 99 -2.44 -3.95 -1.14
N PHE A 100 -3.23 -4.23 -2.19
CA PHE A 100 -2.73 -4.93 -3.38
C PHE A 100 -2.28 -4.00 -4.51
N GLN A 101 -2.77 -2.76 -4.55
CA GLN A 101 -2.42 -1.82 -5.61
C GLN A 101 -2.27 -0.39 -5.08
N ILE A 102 -1.24 0.30 -5.54
CA ILE A 102 -1.06 1.73 -5.32
C ILE A 102 -0.62 2.39 -6.62
N ILE A 103 -1.33 3.43 -7.09
CA ILE A 103 -1.04 4.10 -8.35
C ILE A 103 -1.29 5.61 -8.27
N GLU A 104 -0.54 6.38 -9.07
CA GLU A 104 -0.79 7.80 -9.29
C GLU A 104 -1.98 7.97 -10.24
N ALA A 105 -2.94 8.79 -9.85
CA ALA A 105 -4.07 9.19 -10.68
C ALA A 105 -3.67 10.30 -11.67
N PRO A 106 -4.42 10.49 -12.78
CA PRO A 106 -4.12 11.53 -13.76
C PRO A 106 -4.11 12.98 -13.22
N ASP A 107 -4.76 13.22 -12.10
CA ASP A 107 -4.80 14.51 -11.39
C ASP A 107 -3.67 14.69 -10.37
N GLY A 108 -2.76 13.70 -10.26
CA GLY A 108 -1.64 13.68 -9.32
C GLY A 108 -2.00 13.22 -7.91
N ASN A 109 -3.26 12.87 -7.64
CA ASN A 109 -3.64 12.16 -6.42
C ASN A 109 -3.17 10.70 -6.48
N ILE A 110 -3.23 10.01 -5.35
CA ILE A 110 -2.79 8.62 -5.26
C ILE A 110 -3.98 7.78 -4.84
N MET A 111 -4.20 6.68 -5.56
CA MET A 111 -5.18 5.67 -5.20
C MET A 111 -4.48 4.43 -4.69
N LEU A 112 -4.93 3.95 -3.53
CA LEU A 112 -4.60 2.66 -2.96
C LEU A 112 -5.87 1.83 -2.93
N ALA A 113 -5.77 0.56 -3.28
CA ALA A 113 -6.89 -0.38 -3.25
C ALA A 113 -6.41 -1.77 -2.83
N GLY A 114 -7.30 -2.52 -2.22
CA GLY A 114 -7.03 -3.87 -1.76
C GLY A 114 -8.29 -4.56 -1.27
N SER A 115 -8.10 -5.54 -0.43
CA SER A 115 -9.20 -6.23 0.25
C SER A 115 -9.09 -6.04 1.75
N VAL A 116 -10.22 -5.94 2.42
CA VAL A 116 -10.35 -5.81 3.86
C VAL A 116 -11.13 -6.99 4.40
N TYR A 117 -10.65 -7.58 5.49
CA TYR A 117 -11.27 -8.72 6.14
C TYR A 117 -11.92 -8.29 7.44
N ASP A 118 -13.19 -8.63 7.65
CA ASP A 118 -13.83 -8.51 8.96
C ASP A 118 -13.42 -9.71 9.82
N LEU A 119 -12.77 -9.44 10.94
CA LEU A 119 -12.32 -10.43 11.91
C LEU A 119 -13.29 -10.59 13.08
N GLU A 120 -14.31 -9.72 13.20
CA GLU A 120 -15.26 -9.75 14.30
C GLU A 120 -16.35 -10.81 14.09
N ASP A 121 -16.66 -11.20 12.84
CA ASP A 121 -17.58 -12.29 12.54
C ASP A 121 -16.79 -13.58 12.30
N SER A 122 -16.67 -14.40 13.36
CA SER A 122 -15.87 -15.62 13.34
C SER A 122 -16.50 -16.79 12.57
N ASP A 123 -17.74 -16.67 12.11
CA ASP A 123 -18.47 -17.76 11.48
C ASP A 123 -18.36 -17.74 9.94
N GLU A 124 -18.08 -16.58 9.33
CA GLU A 124 -17.82 -16.45 7.89
C GLU A 124 -16.72 -15.41 7.65
N LEU A 125 -15.55 -15.84 7.15
CA LEU A 125 -14.51 -14.93 6.69
C LEU A 125 -15.03 -14.25 5.41
N GLU A 126 -15.36 -12.98 5.50
CA GLU A 126 -15.73 -12.14 4.37
C GLU A 126 -14.60 -11.19 4.02
N ALA A 127 -14.44 -10.91 2.75
CA ALA A 127 -13.47 -9.92 2.26
C ALA A 127 -14.13 -8.99 1.27
N ASP A 128 -14.05 -7.68 1.55
CA ASP A 128 -14.57 -6.62 0.72
C ASP A 128 -13.45 -5.85 0.03
N ILE A 129 -13.76 -5.23 -1.09
CA ILE A 129 -12.81 -4.35 -1.77
C ILE A 129 -12.83 -2.97 -1.12
N PHE A 130 -11.66 -2.43 -0.81
CA PHE A 130 -11.53 -1.06 -0.34
C PHE A 130 -10.73 -0.17 -1.29
N PHE A 131 -11.02 1.13 -1.24
CA PHE A 131 -10.27 2.18 -1.91
C PHE A 131 -9.94 3.30 -0.93
N ILE A 132 -8.71 3.80 -1.00
CA ILE A 132 -8.26 5.01 -0.31
C ILE A 132 -7.74 5.98 -1.35
N ARG A 133 -8.21 7.23 -1.29
CA ARG A 133 -7.61 8.32 -2.04
C ARG A 133 -6.73 9.17 -1.14
N MET A 134 -5.54 9.45 -1.60
CA MET A 134 -4.60 10.36 -0.95
C MET A 134 -4.24 11.50 -1.88
N ASN A 135 -3.95 12.67 -1.32
CA ASN A 135 -3.33 13.71 -2.10
C ASN A 135 -1.86 13.36 -2.42
N LYS A 136 -1.22 14.18 -3.27
CA LYS A 136 0.18 13.98 -3.68
C LYS A 136 1.19 13.92 -2.54
N ASN A 137 0.83 14.34 -1.33
CA ASN A 137 1.69 14.31 -0.14
C ASN A 137 1.35 13.15 0.79
N GLY A 138 0.55 12.17 0.37
CA GLY A 138 0.20 10.99 1.16
C GLY A 138 -0.86 11.22 2.25
N LYS A 139 -1.48 12.41 2.27
CA LYS A 139 -2.58 12.68 3.21
C LYS A 139 -3.88 12.14 2.64
N VAL A 140 -4.60 11.34 3.44
CA VAL A 140 -5.90 10.79 3.09
C VAL A 140 -6.91 11.90 2.78
N ASP A 141 -7.66 11.73 1.70
CA ASP A 141 -8.76 12.60 1.29
C ASP A 141 -10.07 12.10 1.90
N ASN A 142 -10.44 12.67 3.03
CA ASN A 142 -11.63 12.27 3.79
C ASN A 142 -12.97 12.55 3.07
N SER A 143 -12.96 13.09 1.85
CA SER A 143 -14.16 13.24 1.04
C SER A 143 -14.55 11.97 0.27
N LEU A 144 -13.68 10.95 0.23
CA LEU A 144 -13.99 9.65 -0.36
C LEU A 144 -14.60 8.73 0.71
N GLY A 145 -15.78 8.17 0.43
CA GLY A 145 -16.41 7.18 1.30
C GLY A 145 -16.65 7.68 2.74
N ASN A 146 -16.31 6.85 3.71
CA ASN A 146 -16.35 7.18 5.12
C ASN A 146 -14.92 7.42 5.63
N ASP A 147 -14.63 8.63 6.12
CA ASP A 147 -13.31 9.05 6.60
C ASP A 147 -12.14 8.77 5.62
N GLY A 148 -12.41 8.87 4.30
CA GLY A 148 -11.41 8.67 3.25
C GLY A 148 -11.27 7.24 2.75
N ILE A 149 -12.12 6.33 3.23
CA ILE A 149 -12.18 4.93 2.82
C ILE A 149 -13.53 4.66 2.16
N TYR A 150 -13.50 4.08 0.98
CA TYR A 150 -14.67 3.52 0.32
C TYR A 150 -14.54 2.00 0.33
N ILE A 151 -15.54 1.31 0.84
CA ILE A 151 -15.63 -0.15 0.86
C ILE A 151 -16.81 -0.56 -0.01
N GLU A 152 -16.63 -1.57 -0.83
CA GLU A 152 -17.65 -2.13 -1.71
C GLU A 152 -17.75 -3.64 -1.47
N ASP A 153 -18.94 -4.06 -1.07
CA ASP A 153 -19.38 -5.44 -0.92
C ASP A 153 -20.20 -5.82 -2.15
N PHE A 154 -19.76 -6.81 -2.91
CA PHE A 154 -20.50 -7.36 -4.06
C PHE A 154 -21.40 -8.54 -3.68
N GLY A 155 -21.56 -8.83 -2.38
CA GLY A 155 -22.47 -9.86 -1.86
C GLY A 155 -21.91 -11.28 -2.00
N GLY A 156 -20.60 -11.45 -1.96
CA GLY A 156 -19.88 -12.72 -1.93
C GLY A 156 -19.16 -12.95 -0.61
N LEU A 157 -18.60 -14.15 -0.43
CA LEU A 157 -17.74 -14.43 0.74
C LEU A 157 -16.34 -13.79 0.59
N PHE A 158 -15.85 -13.64 -0.64
CA PHE A 158 -14.51 -13.12 -0.91
C PHE A 158 -14.52 -12.24 -2.15
N ASP A 159 -14.52 -10.95 -1.95
CA ASP A 159 -14.31 -9.95 -2.98
C ASP A 159 -12.85 -9.49 -2.94
N ASN A 160 -12.04 -10.03 -3.86
CA ASN A 160 -10.63 -9.72 -3.91
C ASN A 160 -10.30 -8.82 -5.11
N LEU A 161 -9.49 -7.80 -4.87
CA LEU A 161 -8.97 -6.94 -5.92
C LEU A 161 -7.53 -7.35 -6.26
N TYR A 162 -7.27 -7.62 -7.54
CA TYR A 162 -5.90 -7.96 -7.99
C TYR A 162 -5.24 -6.82 -8.78
N ARG A 163 -6.01 -6.06 -9.54
CA ARG A 163 -5.44 -5.00 -10.39
C ARG A 163 -6.36 -3.80 -10.47
N MET A 164 -5.72 -2.64 -10.53
CA MET A 164 -6.38 -1.35 -10.71
C MET A 164 -5.64 -0.52 -11.77
N LYS A 165 -6.38 0.19 -12.61
CA LYS A 165 -5.84 1.16 -13.58
C LYS A 165 -6.81 2.30 -13.78
N PHE A 166 -6.27 3.46 -14.21
CA PHE A 166 -7.07 4.55 -14.74
C PHE A 166 -7.23 4.42 -16.26
N ASP A 167 -8.42 4.71 -16.76
CA ASP A 167 -8.66 4.91 -18.18
C ASP A 167 -8.30 6.35 -18.60
N ALA A 168 -8.41 6.64 -19.90
CA ALA A 168 -8.11 7.95 -20.47
C ALA A 168 -9.04 9.08 -19.97
N GLN A 169 -10.15 8.77 -19.35
CA GLN A 169 -11.11 9.69 -18.75
C GLN A 169 -10.90 9.86 -17.23
N GLY A 170 -9.87 9.20 -16.65
CA GLY A 170 -9.60 9.23 -15.22
C GLY A 170 -10.54 8.34 -14.38
N ARG A 171 -11.29 7.43 -15.00
CA ARG A 171 -12.13 6.46 -14.29
C ARG A 171 -11.29 5.26 -13.86
N ILE A 172 -11.63 4.70 -12.70
CA ILE A 172 -10.96 3.53 -12.15
C ILE A 172 -11.56 2.27 -12.77
N ILE A 173 -10.70 1.41 -13.28
CA ILE A 173 -11.04 0.05 -13.73
C ILE A 173 -10.34 -0.91 -12.80
N VAL A 174 -11.08 -1.85 -12.24
CA VAL A 174 -10.57 -2.89 -11.35
C VAL A 174 -10.91 -4.27 -11.88
N CYS A 175 -10.13 -5.27 -11.50
CA CYS A 175 -10.43 -6.67 -11.68
C CYS A 175 -9.95 -7.48 -10.47
N GLY A 176 -10.71 -8.53 -10.17
CA GLY A 176 -10.50 -9.43 -9.06
C GLY A 176 -11.03 -10.84 -9.34
#